data_3c46f1118028ace725a597bb2b969ce1
#
_entry.id   3c46f1118028ace725a597bb2b969ce1
#
_cell.length_a   1.000
_cell.length_b   1.000
_cell.length_c   1.000
_cell.angle_alpha   90.00
_cell.angle_beta   90.00
_cell.angle_gamma   90.00
#
_symmetry.space_group_name_H-M   'P 1'
#
loop_
_entity.id
_entity.type
_entity.pdbx_description
1 polymer ?
#
loop_
_entity_poly.entity_id
_entity_poly.type
_entity_poly.pdbx_seq_one_letter_code
_entity_poly.pdbx_strand_id
1 'polypeptide(L)'
;MTRYSPKALIWPTVCGILLGLCILAYLPGQRDNDYVYAVEHAAPAVANIYTTKVVEQRHPLADDPLFKHFFSRNGRVKQQLERSLGSGVIVSDAGYLLTNYHVIKGADEILVLLHDGRQALASVIGSDADTDLAVLKIDLDNLTSITIGDPGKIRVGNIVLAIGNPYGFGQTVTQGIVSATGRYGLGLSQFENFIQTDAAINPGNSGGALIDTKGRLLGINTAIYTQSGGSTGIGLAIPTDLALRTMSDLISYGRPLRGWLGIEVQPVGVGTNGVIITALASSGPAEKAGLKIGDILININGEQVGDGHAGMKLITYTRPGERVKINLLRGEEPMTIETEVAMRPNS
;
A
#
# COMPACT_ATOMS: atom_id res chain seq x y z
N MET A 1 20.48 71.74 -28.36
CA MET A 1 19.40 70.74 -28.11
C MET A 1 19.56 69.62 -29.12
N THR A 2 20.17 68.49 -28.68
CA THR A 2 20.39 67.32 -29.54
C THR A 2 19.11 66.51 -29.63
N ARG A 3 18.42 66.54 -30.81
CA ARG A 3 17.24 65.71 -31.09
C ARG A 3 17.72 64.27 -31.31
N TYR A 4 17.41 63.41 -30.37
CA TYR A 4 17.59 61.97 -30.52
C TYR A 4 16.64 61.44 -31.62
N SER A 5 17.17 60.73 -32.60
CA SER A 5 16.34 60.07 -33.64
C SER A 5 15.49 59.00 -32.96
N PRO A 6 14.15 58.85 -33.28
CA PRO A 6 13.31 57.83 -32.70
C PRO A 6 13.86 56.40 -32.95
N LYS A 7 14.67 56.20 -33.97
CA LYS A 7 15.34 54.91 -34.29
C LYS A 7 16.41 54.53 -33.25
N ALA A 8 17.02 55.51 -32.53
CA ALA A 8 18.03 55.27 -31.52
C ALA A 8 17.44 54.72 -30.20
N LEU A 9 16.13 54.84 -29.99
CA LEU A 9 15.42 54.33 -28.78
C LEU A 9 14.87 52.87 -28.99
N ILE A 10 14.76 52.39 -30.21
CA ILE A 10 14.18 51.08 -30.47
C ILE A 10 15.00 49.94 -29.82
N TRP A 11 16.31 49.95 -29.98
CA TRP A 11 17.18 48.91 -29.44
C TRP A 11 17.22 48.90 -27.88
N PRO A 12 17.36 50.01 -27.19
CA PRO A 12 17.28 50.03 -25.73
C PRO A 12 15.93 49.50 -25.19
N THR A 13 14.84 49.86 -25.89
CA THR A 13 13.47 49.40 -25.49
C THR A 13 13.32 47.88 -25.70
N VAL A 14 13.77 47.36 -26.85
CA VAL A 14 13.75 45.90 -27.10
C VAL A 14 14.64 45.15 -26.10
N CYS A 15 15.84 45.63 -25.81
CA CYS A 15 16.72 45.04 -24.79
C CYS A 15 16.09 45.09 -23.40
N GLY A 16 15.41 46.18 -23.04
CA GLY A 16 14.70 46.33 -21.75
C GLY A 16 13.52 45.34 -21.65
N ILE A 17 12.76 45.17 -22.72
CA ILE A 17 11.65 44.17 -22.76
C ILE A 17 12.19 42.75 -22.68
N LEU A 18 13.23 42.42 -23.44
CA LEU A 18 13.87 41.08 -23.37
C LEU A 18 14.47 40.81 -22.00
N LEU A 19 15.12 41.78 -21.39
CA LEU A 19 15.68 41.67 -20.03
C LEU A 19 14.53 41.50 -19.01
N GLY A 20 13.45 42.23 -19.15
CA GLY A 20 12.24 42.09 -18.31
C GLY A 20 11.59 40.71 -18.45
N LEU A 21 11.48 40.18 -19.69
CA LEU A 21 10.99 38.83 -19.94
C LEU A 21 11.94 37.76 -19.41
N CYS A 22 13.25 37.95 -19.54
CA CYS A 22 14.23 37.06 -18.91
C CYS A 22 14.14 37.11 -17.38
N ILE A 23 14.02 38.29 -16.77
CA ILE A 23 13.84 38.42 -15.31
C ILE A 23 12.54 37.75 -14.88
N LEU A 24 11.42 37.95 -15.58
CA LEU A 24 10.16 37.25 -15.33
C LEU A 24 10.25 35.73 -15.49
N ALA A 25 11.02 35.25 -16.46
CA ALA A 25 11.26 33.81 -16.65
C ALA A 25 12.21 33.22 -15.60
N TYR A 26 13.13 34.02 -15.05
CA TYR A 26 14.08 33.65 -14.00
C TYR A 26 13.62 34.02 -12.57
N LEU A 27 12.61 34.84 -12.43
CA LEU A 27 11.95 34.94 -11.14
C LEU A 27 11.43 33.55 -10.85
N PRO A 28 11.93 32.84 -9.82
CA PRO A 28 11.24 31.65 -9.36
C PRO A 28 9.84 32.14 -9.03
N GLY A 29 8.84 31.70 -9.84
CA GLY A 29 7.47 31.85 -9.39
C GLY A 29 7.50 31.40 -7.94
N GLN A 30 6.98 32.19 -7.03
CA GLN A 30 6.78 31.74 -5.65
C GLN A 30 6.11 30.37 -5.75
N ARG A 31 6.93 29.32 -5.79
CA ARG A 31 6.45 28.01 -5.41
C ARG A 31 6.31 28.17 -3.92
N ASP A 32 5.10 28.56 -3.53
CA ASP A 32 4.69 28.34 -2.17
C ASP A 32 5.03 26.87 -1.93
N ASN A 33 6.14 26.64 -1.19
CA ASN A 33 6.56 25.29 -0.78
C ASN A 33 5.59 24.77 0.29
N ASP A 34 4.37 25.30 0.31
CA ASP A 34 3.30 24.79 1.13
C ASP A 34 2.60 23.63 0.41
N TYR A 35 2.16 22.69 1.17
CA TYR A 35 1.41 21.52 0.68
C TYR A 35 -0.10 21.71 0.86
N VAL A 36 -0.53 22.94 1.09
CA VAL A 36 -1.94 23.27 1.35
C VAL A 36 -2.83 22.74 0.24
N TYR A 37 -2.46 23.01 -1.02
CA TYR A 37 -3.21 22.48 -2.16
C TYR A 37 -3.33 20.95 -2.13
N ALA A 38 -2.22 20.22 -1.88
CA ALA A 38 -2.22 18.77 -1.85
C ALA A 38 -3.12 18.23 -0.73
N VAL A 39 -3.06 18.87 0.44
CA VAL A 39 -3.84 18.48 1.62
C VAL A 39 -5.32 18.79 1.41
N GLU A 40 -5.70 19.99 0.96
CA GLU A 40 -7.09 20.36 0.70
C GLU A 40 -7.79 19.44 -0.29
N HIS A 41 -7.04 18.89 -1.28
CA HIS A 41 -7.59 17.97 -2.27
C HIS A 41 -7.66 16.52 -1.80
N ALA A 42 -6.73 16.08 -0.97
CA ALA A 42 -6.66 14.69 -0.53
C ALA A 42 -7.37 14.44 0.81
N ALA A 43 -7.31 15.40 1.74
CA ALA A 43 -7.85 15.24 3.09
C ALA A 43 -9.35 14.90 3.14
N PRO A 44 -10.22 15.48 2.29
CA PRO A 44 -11.64 15.12 2.29
C PRO A 44 -11.92 13.65 1.95
N ALA A 45 -10.99 12.97 1.26
CA ALA A 45 -11.10 11.56 0.93
C ALA A 45 -10.54 10.62 2.02
N VAL A 46 -9.92 11.16 3.08
CA VAL A 46 -9.39 10.36 4.19
C VAL A 46 -10.36 10.40 5.36
N ALA A 47 -10.88 9.24 5.74
CA ALA A 47 -11.85 9.08 6.80
C ALA A 47 -11.22 8.41 8.04
N ASN A 48 -11.84 8.62 9.20
CA ASN A 48 -11.50 7.92 10.42
C ASN A 48 -12.31 6.62 10.53
N ILE A 49 -11.67 5.55 10.95
CA ILE A 49 -12.31 4.26 11.17
C ILE A 49 -12.27 3.93 12.65
N TYR A 50 -13.45 3.77 13.22
CA TYR A 50 -13.65 3.30 14.61
C TYR A 50 -14.19 1.89 14.54
N THR A 51 -13.51 0.97 15.23
CA THR A 51 -13.98 -0.39 15.32
C THR A 51 -14.36 -0.73 16.78
N THR A 52 -15.40 -1.49 16.92
CA THR A 52 -15.85 -2.00 18.21
C THR A 52 -15.84 -3.52 18.17
N LYS A 53 -15.25 -4.13 19.19
CA LYS A 53 -15.20 -5.58 19.36
C LYS A 53 -15.69 -5.94 20.75
N VAL A 54 -16.62 -6.88 20.83
CA VAL A 54 -17.11 -7.42 22.10
C VAL A 54 -16.20 -8.58 22.51
N VAL A 55 -15.40 -8.39 23.52
CA VAL A 55 -14.53 -9.45 24.08
C VAL A 55 -15.15 -10.01 25.34
N GLU A 56 -15.42 -11.31 25.32
CA GLU A 56 -15.84 -12.03 26.52
C GLU A 56 -14.63 -12.29 27.44
N GLN A 57 -14.51 -11.55 28.51
CA GLN A 57 -13.53 -11.87 29.55
C GLN A 57 -14.05 -13.04 30.40
N ARG A 58 -13.47 -14.22 30.19
CA ARG A 58 -13.61 -15.32 31.16
C ARG A 58 -12.73 -15.01 32.38
N HIS A 59 -13.30 -15.11 33.57
CA HIS A 59 -12.53 -14.95 34.78
C HIS A 59 -11.42 -16.04 34.80
N PRO A 60 -10.16 -15.70 35.14
CA PRO A 60 -9.04 -16.66 35.14
C PRO A 60 -9.29 -17.93 35.97
N LEU A 61 -10.16 -17.85 36.97
CA LEU A 61 -10.56 -18.97 37.85
C LEU A 61 -11.86 -19.65 37.42
N ALA A 62 -12.46 -19.30 36.28
CA ALA A 62 -13.75 -19.88 35.83
C ALA A 62 -13.62 -21.37 35.46
N ASP A 63 -12.42 -21.81 35.07
CA ASP A 63 -12.12 -23.21 34.74
C ASP A 63 -11.52 -24.00 35.91
N ASP A 64 -11.29 -23.39 37.09
CA ASP A 64 -10.84 -24.07 38.30
C ASP A 64 -11.98 -24.92 38.88
N PRO A 65 -11.78 -26.23 39.11
CA PRO A 65 -12.80 -27.15 39.57
C PRO A 65 -13.46 -26.72 40.90
N LEU A 66 -12.72 -26.00 41.78
CA LEU A 66 -13.20 -25.51 43.08
C LEU A 66 -14.14 -24.29 42.94
N PHE A 67 -13.93 -23.49 41.91
CA PHE A 67 -14.69 -22.26 41.66
C PHE A 67 -15.77 -22.40 40.58
N LYS A 68 -15.73 -23.46 39.79
CA LYS A 68 -16.68 -23.73 38.69
C LYS A 68 -18.16 -23.73 39.18
N HIS A 69 -18.42 -24.22 40.38
CA HIS A 69 -19.78 -24.24 40.97
C HIS A 69 -20.26 -22.85 41.41
N PHE A 70 -19.34 -21.97 41.77
CA PHE A 70 -19.65 -20.61 42.23
C PHE A 70 -19.91 -19.66 41.04
N PHE A 71 -19.16 -19.82 39.95
CA PHE A 71 -19.29 -18.99 38.76
C PHE A 71 -20.40 -19.47 37.81
N SER A 72 -20.80 -20.77 37.86
CA SER A 72 -21.92 -21.28 37.04
C SER A 72 -23.30 -20.75 37.48
N ARG A 73 -23.41 -20.23 38.69
CA ARG A 73 -24.68 -19.70 39.23
C ARG A 73 -24.85 -18.19 39.10
N ASN A 74 -23.75 -17.43 38.95
CA ASN A 74 -23.73 -15.96 38.81
C ASN A 74 -22.73 -15.44 37.78
N GLY A 75 -22.24 -16.30 36.88
CA GLY A 75 -21.26 -15.95 35.90
C GLY A 75 -21.83 -15.02 34.83
N ARG A 76 -21.96 -13.75 35.17
CA ARG A 76 -22.03 -12.70 34.14
C ARG A 76 -20.65 -12.64 33.50
N VAL A 77 -20.52 -13.24 32.28
CA VAL A 77 -19.43 -12.97 31.38
C VAL A 77 -19.37 -11.44 31.24
N LYS A 78 -18.29 -10.84 31.69
CA LYS A 78 -18.11 -9.41 31.61
C LYS A 78 -17.75 -9.13 30.13
N GLN A 79 -18.70 -8.65 29.38
CA GLN A 79 -18.44 -8.16 28.01
C GLN A 79 -17.65 -6.85 28.13
N GLN A 80 -16.45 -6.84 27.60
CA GLN A 80 -15.62 -5.65 27.49
C GLN A 80 -15.64 -5.21 26.04
N LEU A 81 -15.96 -3.93 25.80
CA LEU A 81 -15.88 -3.32 24.49
C LEU A 81 -14.42 -2.86 24.26
N GLU A 82 -13.73 -3.54 23.38
CA GLU A 82 -12.46 -3.05 22.84
C GLU A 82 -12.76 -2.13 21.65
N ARG A 83 -12.16 -0.95 21.69
CA ARG A 83 -12.25 0.03 20.60
C ARG A 83 -10.87 0.19 19.97
N SER A 84 -10.82 0.15 18.67
CA SER A 84 -9.61 0.47 17.90
C SER A 84 -9.88 1.65 16.98
N LEU A 85 -8.81 2.32 16.60
CA LEU A 85 -8.82 3.49 15.73
C LEU A 85 -7.85 3.29 14.59
N GLY A 86 -8.31 3.62 13.40
CA GLY A 86 -7.51 3.67 12.19
C GLY A 86 -8.02 4.73 11.23
N SER A 87 -7.50 4.69 10.03
CA SER A 87 -7.91 5.55 8.93
C SER A 87 -8.37 4.72 7.74
N GLY A 88 -9.04 5.35 6.79
CA GLY A 88 -9.42 4.75 5.51
C GLY A 88 -9.40 5.80 4.41
N VAL A 89 -9.24 5.36 3.17
CA VAL A 89 -9.19 6.23 2.00
C VAL A 89 -10.37 5.92 1.10
N ILE A 90 -11.22 6.90 0.83
CA ILE A 90 -12.32 6.80 -0.12
C ILE A 90 -11.72 6.82 -1.53
N VAL A 91 -11.89 5.74 -2.27
CA VAL A 91 -11.29 5.56 -3.60
C VAL A 91 -12.33 5.57 -4.73
N SER A 92 -13.61 5.69 -4.36
CA SER A 92 -14.72 5.72 -5.33
C SER A 92 -15.88 6.52 -4.78
N ASP A 93 -16.53 7.31 -5.64
CA ASP A 93 -17.77 8.04 -5.34
C ASP A 93 -18.94 7.10 -5.01
N ALA A 94 -18.83 5.83 -5.41
CA ALA A 94 -19.76 4.79 -4.99
C ALA A 94 -19.63 4.37 -3.51
N GLY A 95 -18.68 4.95 -2.74
CA GLY A 95 -18.51 4.71 -1.32
C GLY A 95 -17.60 3.52 -0.96
N TYR A 96 -16.71 3.11 -1.86
CA TYR A 96 -15.68 2.14 -1.53
C TYR A 96 -14.49 2.84 -0.84
N LEU A 97 -14.03 2.23 0.26
CA LEU A 97 -12.85 2.67 1.00
C LEU A 97 -11.82 1.55 1.06
N LEU A 98 -10.54 1.95 1.00
CA LEU A 98 -9.40 1.10 1.34
C LEU A 98 -8.95 1.40 2.77
N THR A 99 -8.62 0.36 3.52
CA THR A 99 -7.98 0.42 4.84
C THR A 99 -7.08 -0.79 5.05
N ASN A 100 -6.43 -0.91 6.21
CA ASN A 100 -5.69 -2.11 6.53
C ASN A 100 -6.57 -3.21 7.13
N TYR A 101 -6.20 -4.46 6.86
CA TYR A 101 -6.86 -5.61 7.47
C TYR A 101 -6.74 -5.60 9.00
N HIS A 102 -5.56 -5.28 9.54
CA HIS A 102 -5.35 -5.25 10.99
C HIS A 102 -6.22 -4.20 11.69
N VAL A 103 -6.64 -3.11 11.01
CA VAL A 103 -7.54 -2.08 11.58
C VAL A 103 -8.94 -2.66 11.85
N ILE A 104 -9.43 -3.56 10.98
CA ILE A 104 -10.79 -4.09 11.05
C ILE A 104 -10.86 -5.53 11.58
N LYS A 105 -9.72 -6.15 11.85
CA LYS A 105 -9.64 -7.56 12.25
C LYS A 105 -10.44 -7.86 13.50
N GLY A 106 -11.48 -8.69 13.34
CA GLY A 106 -12.34 -9.14 14.43
C GLY A 106 -13.26 -8.04 14.97
N ALA A 107 -13.48 -6.97 14.23
CA ALA A 107 -14.48 -5.95 14.57
C ALA A 107 -15.89 -6.50 14.35
N ASP A 108 -16.78 -6.27 15.34
CA ASP A 108 -18.21 -6.56 15.24
C ASP A 108 -18.95 -5.40 14.54
N GLU A 109 -18.45 -4.17 14.72
CA GLU A 109 -19.01 -2.96 14.13
C GLU A 109 -17.88 -2.04 13.66
N ILE A 110 -18.07 -1.42 12.49
CA ILE A 110 -17.14 -0.48 11.88
C ILE A 110 -17.88 0.81 11.58
N LEU A 111 -17.52 1.88 12.27
CA LEU A 111 -18.03 3.23 12.06
C LEU A 111 -17.00 4.06 11.31
N VAL A 112 -17.41 4.66 10.19
CA VAL A 112 -16.61 5.59 9.40
C VAL A 112 -17.06 7.01 9.69
N LEU A 113 -16.13 7.86 10.09
CA LEU A 113 -16.34 9.31 10.28
C LEU A 113 -15.59 10.05 9.17
N LEU A 114 -16.34 10.77 8.34
CA LEU A 114 -15.80 11.55 7.23
C LEU A 114 -15.19 12.87 7.73
N HIS A 115 -14.39 13.50 6.87
CA HIS A 115 -13.75 14.78 7.13
C HIS A 115 -14.76 15.91 7.44
N ASP A 116 -15.94 15.88 6.83
CA ASP A 116 -17.03 16.85 7.02
C ASP A 116 -17.93 16.58 8.25
N GLY A 117 -17.60 15.55 9.04
CA GLY A 117 -18.32 15.15 10.24
C GLY A 117 -19.47 14.18 10.03
N ARG A 118 -19.82 13.81 8.78
CA ARG A 118 -20.80 12.76 8.51
C ARG A 118 -20.28 11.41 8.98
N GLN A 119 -21.20 10.54 9.38
CA GLN A 119 -20.87 9.20 9.87
C GLN A 119 -21.72 8.15 9.17
N ALA A 120 -21.13 6.98 8.95
CA ALA A 120 -21.84 5.82 8.42
C ALA A 120 -21.28 4.53 8.99
N LEU A 121 -22.14 3.54 9.17
CA LEU A 121 -21.70 2.16 9.38
C LEU A 121 -21.17 1.62 8.05
N ALA A 122 -20.03 0.93 8.12
CA ALA A 122 -19.42 0.33 6.95
C ALA A 122 -19.64 -1.18 6.94
N SER A 123 -19.90 -1.73 5.75
CA SER A 123 -19.86 -3.16 5.49
C SER A 123 -18.50 -3.56 4.96
N VAL A 124 -18.00 -4.73 5.38
CA VAL A 124 -16.76 -5.31 4.84
C VAL A 124 -17.10 -6.03 3.54
N ILE A 125 -16.57 -5.54 2.42
CA ILE A 125 -16.68 -6.19 1.10
C ILE A 125 -15.75 -7.39 1.01
N GLY A 126 -14.56 -7.25 1.56
CA GLY A 126 -13.57 -8.31 1.66
C GLY A 126 -12.30 -7.82 2.31
N SER A 127 -11.46 -8.75 2.71
CA SER A 127 -10.16 -8.46 3.31
C SER A 127 -9.11 -9.48 2.90
N ASP A 128 -7.87 -9.06 2.96
CA ASP A 128 -6.70 -9.83 2.60
C ASP A 128 -5.60 -9.65 3.65
N ALA A 129 -5.44 -10.66 4.49
CA ALA A 129 -4.42 -10.67 5.53
C ALA A 129 -2.99 -10.71 4.99
N ASP A 130 -2.81 -11.29 3.81
CA ASP A 130 -1.49 -11.47 3.20
C ASP A 130 -0.90 -10.17 2.65
N THR A 131 -1.73 -9.18 2.31
CA THR A 131 -1.32 -7.82 1.92
C THR A 131 -1.63 -6.77 2.98
N ASP A 132 -2.30 -7.17 4.07
CA ASP A 132 -2.82 -6.27 5.11
C ASP A 132 -3.78 -5.21 4.56
N LEU A 133 -4.67 -5.59 3.63
CA LEU A 133 -5.67 -4.70 3.03
C LEU A 133 -7.09 -5.15 3.33
N ALA A 134 -8.00 -4.19 3.40
CA ALA A 134 -9.43 -4.43 3.47
C ALA A 134 -10.20 -3.40 2.65
N VAL A 135 -11.33 -3.83 2.10
CA VAL A 135 -12.26 -2.99 1.34
C VAL A 135 -13.55 -2.87 2.13
N LEU A 136 -13.90 -1.64 2.43
CA LEU A 136 -15.15 -1.27 3.09
C LEU A 136 -16.09 -0.59 2.11
N LYS A 137 -17.38 -0.63 2.41
CA LYS A 137 -18.43 0.09 1.69
C LYS A 137 -19.28 0.88 2.68
N ILE A 138 -19.45 2.17 2.41
CA ILE A 138 -20.41 3.04 3.09
C ILE A 138 -21.49 3.46 2.10
N ASP A 139 -22.68 3.74 2.63
CA ASP A 139 -23.82 4.21 1.85
C ASP A 139 -24.10 5.68 2.22
N LEU A 140 -23.38 6.56 1.55
CA LEU A 140 -23.53 8.03 1.67
C LEU A 140 -23.36 8.66 0.30
N ASP A 141 -24.13 9.72 0.04
CA ASP A 141 -24.03 10.52 -1.17
C ASP A 141 -22.94 11.60 -1.06
N ASN A 142 -22.57 12.18 -2.20
CA ASN A 142 -21.62 13.30 -2.31
C ASN A 142 -20.30 13.01 -1.58
N LEU A 143 -19.72 11.86 -1.86
CA LEU A 143 -18.42 11.47 -1.34
C LEU A 143 -17.30 12.07 -2.23
N THR A 144 -16.24 12.52 -1.58
CA THR A 144 -15.01 12.92 -2.28
C THR A 144 -14.08 11.73 -2.36
N SER A 145 -13.81 11.24 -3.58
CA SER A 145 -12.83 10.18 -3.81
C SER A 145 -11.44 10.77 -4.06
N ILE A 146 -10.40 10.06 -3.63
CA ILE A 146 -9.02 10.49 -3.80
C ILE A 146 -8.57 10.35 -5.25
N THR A 147 -7.77 11.29 -5.74
CA THR A 147 -7.12 11.14 -7.06
C THR A 147 -6.02 10.10 -6.96
N ILE A 148 -6.02 9.13 -7.86
CA ILE A 148 -5.01 8.07 -7.90
C ILE A 148 -3.73 8.57 -8.55
N GLY A 149 -2.60 8.36 -7.89
CA GLY A 149 -1.26 8.61 -8.42
C GLY A 149 -0.72 7.40 -9.19
N ASP A 150 0.44 7.57 -9.79
CA ASP A 150 1.16 6.51 -10.50
C ASP A 150 2.34 6.02 -9.66
N PRO A 151 2.23 4.87 -8.96
CA PRO A 151 3.31 4.36 -8.13
C PRO A 151 4.53 3.93 -8.95
N GLY A 152 4.39 3.66 -10.25
CA GLY A 152 5.52 3.37 -11.14
C GLY A 152 6.45 4.57 -11.37
N LYS A 153 5.99 5.78 -11.07
CA LYS A 153 6.78 7.02 -11.16
C LYS A 153 7.43 7.45 -9.84
N ILE A 154 7.18 6.73 -8.78
CA ILE A 154 7.77 7.03 -7.46
C ILE A 154 9.28 6.77 -7.50
N ARG A 155 10.05 7.72 -6.99
CA ARG A 155 11.51 7.60 -6.83
C ARG A 155 11.92 7.97 -5.41
N VAL A 156 12.98 7.36 -4.94
CA VAL A 156 13.64 7.75 -3.69
C VAL A 156 13.98 9.25 -3.75
N GLY A 157 13.67 9.96 -2.67
CA GLY A 157 13.82 11.42 -2.56
C GLY A 157 12.57 12.21 -2.97
N ASN A 158 11.53 11.60 -3.56
CA ASN A 158 10.26 12.31 -3.79
C ASN A 158 9.62 12.70 -2.46
N ILE A 159 9.14 13.93 -2.36
CA ILE A 159 8.38 14.42 -1.19
C ILE A 159 7.03 13.72 -1.17
N VAL A 160 6.64 13.26 0.01
CA VAL A 160 5.35 12.63 0.28
C VAL A 160 4.73 13.16 1.56
N LEU A 161 3.42 13.10 1.64
CA LEU A 161 2.63 13.47 2.82
C LEU A 161 1.84 12.24 3.26
N ALA A 162 1.89 11.93 4.55
CA ALA A 162 1.05 10.90 5.15
C ALA A 162 -0.13 11.57 5.86
N ILE A 163 -1.35 11.17 5.51
CA ILE A 163 -2.60 11.69 6.07
C ILE A 163 -3.29 10.54 6.82
N GLY A 164 -3.74 10.83 8.04
CA GLY A 164 -4.50 9.92 8.87
C GLY A 164 -4.99 10.60 10.14
N ASN A 165 -5.46 9.82 11.11
CA ASN A 165 -5.94 10.34 12.40
C ASN A 165 -5.22 9.66 13.57
N PRO A 166 -3.96 10.04 13.85
CA PRO A 166 -3.23 9.42 14.95
C PRO A 166 -3.92 9.74 16.29
N TYR A 167 -4.08 8.71 17.10
CA TYR A 167 -4.67 8.81 18.45
C TYR A 167 -6.09 9.41 18.54
N GLY A 168 -6.78 9.60 17.42
CA GLY A 168 -8.13 10.17 17.41
C GLY A 168 -8.21 11.68 17.70
N PHE A 169 -7.10 12.40 17.63
CA PHE A 169 -7.06 13.86 17.85
C PHE A 169 -7.57 14.70 16.66
N GLY A 170 -8.01 14.06 15.61
CA GLY A 170 -8.38 14.68 14.35
C GLY A 170 -7.37 14.36 13.25
N GLN A 171 -7.73 14.72 12.04
CA GLN A 171 -6.90 14.49 10.86
C GLN A 171 -5.55 15.20 11.00
N THR A 172 -4.48 14.46 10.75
CA THR A 172 -3.10 14.94 10.87
C THR A 172 -2.35 14.65 9.57
N VAL A 173 -1.50 15.58 9.18
CA VAL A 173 -0.62 15.46 8.02
C VAL A 173 0.82 15.50 8.48
N THR A 174 1.61 14.54 8.04
CA THR A 174 3.06 14.53 8.26
C THR A 174 3.79 14.51 6.93
N GLN A 175 4.91 15.20 6.85
CA GLN A 175 5.75 15.28 5.66
C GLN A 175 6.99 14.41 5.81
N GLY A 176 7.42 13.84 4.70
CA GLY A 176 8.69 13.14 4.55
C GLY A 176 9.04 12.96 3.08
N ILE A 177 9.94 12.01 2.82
CA ILE A 177 10.32 11.61 1.48
C ILE A 177 10.11 10.10 1.31
N VAL A 178 10.09 9.65 0.07
CA VAL A 178 10.28 8.24 -0.25
C VAL A 178 11.72 7.87 0.08
N SER A 179 11.92 7.07 1.11
CA SER A 179 13.25 6.60 1.55
C SER A 179 13.70 5.36 0.78
N ALA A 180 12.75 4.51 0.38
CA ALA A 180 12.98 3.34 -0.47
C ALA A 180 11.68 2.89 -1.13
N THR A 181 11.79 2.06 -2.18
CA THR A 181 10.67 1.35 -2.82
C THR A 181 10.95 -0.13 -2.86
N GLY A 182 9.91 -0.95 -2.94
CA GLY A 182 10.06 -2.40 -3.05
C GLY A 182 10.63 -3.04 -1.78
N ARG A 183 10.35 -2.52 -0.58
CA ARG A 183 10.80 -3.13 0.67
C ARG A 183 10.05 -4.41 0.95
N TYR A 184 10.80 -5.46 1.27
CA TYR A 184 10.32 -6.80 1.60
C TYR A 184 11.22 -7.47 2.65
N GLY A 185 10.80 -8.66 3.13
CA GLY A 185 11.56 -9.44 4.11
C GLY A 185 11.50 -8.86 5.53
N LEU A 186 10.47 -8.04 5.82
CA LEU A 186 10.26 -7.42 7.12
C LEU A 186 9.42 -8.30 8.06
N GLY A 187 8.73 -9.31 7.52
CA GLY A 187 7.88 -10.24 8.28
C GLY A 187 6.57 -9.63 8.75
N LEU A 188 6.11 -8.55 8.11
CA LEU A 188 4.88 -7.85 8.44
C LEU A 188 3.65 -8.42 7.72
N SER A 189 3.84 -8.90 6.50
CA SER A 189 2.82 -9.55 5.68
C SER A 189 3.46 -10.58 4.74
N GLN A 190 2.65 -11.45 4.14
CA GLN A 190 3.17 -12.48 3.23
C GLN A 190 3.63 -11.91 1.89
N PHE A 191 2.94 -10.86 1.42
CA PHE A 191 3.25 -10.17 0.16
C PHE A 191 3.70 -8.74 0.45
N GLU A 192 4.98 -8.61 0.74
CA GLU A 192 5.59 -7.33 1.02
C GLU A 192 6.12 -6.68 -0.27
N ASN A 193 5.74 -5.45 -0.49
CA ASN A 193 6.26 -4.56 -1.53
C ASN A 193 6.05 -3.11 -1.10
N PHE A 194 6.63 -2.73 0.06
CA PHE A 194 6.32 -1.46 0.67
C PHE A 194 7.08 -0.28 0.04
N ILE A 195 6.41 0.88 0.04
CA ILE A 195 7.06 2.19 -0.05
C ILE A 195 7.52 2.52 1.37
N GLN A 196 8.81 2.78 1.54
CA GLN A 196 9.36 3.28 2.80
C GLN A 196 9.40 4.80 2.78
N THR A 197 9.00 5.43 3.89
CA THR A 197 9.05 6.89 4.08
C THR A 197 9.53 7.23 5.48
N ASP A 198 10.12 8.41 5.65
CA ASP A 198 10.44 9.02 6.95
C ASP A 198 9.33 9.97 7.44
N ALA A 199 8.25 10.17 6.64
CA ALA A 199 7.04 10.80 7.15
C ALA A 199 6.57 10.05 8.40
N ALA A 200 6.25 10.77 9.46
CA ALA A 200 5.88 10.17 10.74
C ALA A 200 4.56 9.38 10.62
N ILE A 201 4.65 8.07 10.68
CA ILE A 201 3.50 7.16 10.81
C ILE A 201 3.39 6.76 12.27
N ASN A 202 2.19 6.84 12.83
CA ASN A 202 1.88 6.47 14.20
C ASN A 202 0.57 5.67 14.24
N PRO A 203 0.25 4.95 15.34
CA PRO A 203 -1.04 4.30 15.51
C PRO A 203 -2.20 5.26 15.24
N GLY A 204 -3.13 4.84 14.36
CA GLY A 204 -4.24 5.65 13.84
C GLY A 204 -4.02 6.19 12.41
N ASN A 205 -2.78 6.34 11.95
CA ASN A 205 -2.50 6.63 10.53
C ASN A 205 -2.65 5.40 9.63
N SER A 206 -2.63 4.20 10.20
CA SER A 206 -2.83 2.94 9.47
C SER A 206 -4.15 2.96 8.71
N GLY A 207 -4.13 2.58 7.44
CA GLY A 207 -5.24 2.66 6.50
C GLY A 207 -5.41 4.03 5.84
N GLY A 208 -4.70 5.06 6.29
CA GLY A 208 -4.71 6.41 5.71
C GLY A 208 -3.88 6.52 4.43
N ALA A 209 -3.83 7.72 3.86
CA ALA A 209 -3.22 7.98 2.58
C ALA A 209 -1.74 8.39 2.69
N LEU A 210 -0.88 7.82 1.85
CA LEU A 210 0.40 8.40 1.45
C LEU A 210 0.19 9.08 0.10
N ILE A 211 0.40 10.40 0.02
CA ILE A 211 0.13 11.20 -1.18
C ILE A 211 1.39 11.90 -1.68
N ASP A 212 1.36 12.32 -2.95
CA ASP A 212 2.36 13.22 -3.51
C ASP A 212 2.01 14.70 -3.23
N THR A 213 2.89 15.60 -3.65
CA THR A 213 2.72 17.06 -3.53
C THR A 213 1.57 17.65 -4.38
N LYS A 214 0.87 16.80 -5.15
CA LYS A 214 -0.31 17.17 -5.93
C LYS A 214 -1.61 16.58 -5.35
N GLY A 215 -1.55 15.95 -4.17
CA GLY A 215 -2.70 15.32 -3.52
C GLY A 215 -3.09 13.96 -4.09
N ARG A 216 -2.24 13.31 -4.90
CA ARG A 216 -2.54 12.02 -5.52
C ARG A 216 -2.06 10.87 -4.63
N LEU A 217 -2.90 9.85 -4.49
CA LEU A 217 -2.61 8.66 -3.69
C LEU A 217 -1.45 7.85 -4.29
N LEU A 218 -0.42 7.61 -3.52
CA LEU A 218 0.72 6.77 -3.85
C LEU A 218 0.69 5.43 -3.13
N GLY A 219 0.10 5.38 -1.94
CA GLY A 219 0.00 4.17 -1.13
C GLY A 219 -0.94 4.31 0.06
N ILE A 220 -1.20 3.18 0.72
CA ILE A 220 -1.96 3.09 1.97
C ILE A 220 -0.98 2.93 3.12
N ASN A 221 -0.96 3.87 4.06
CA ASN A 221 -0.12 3.79 5.25
C ASN A 221 -0.47 2.52 6.03
N THR A 222 0.53 1.73 6.46
CA THR A 222 0.22 0.46 7.12
C THR A 222 0.93 0.28 8.46
N ALA A 223 2.23 0.39 8.50
CA ALA A 223 2.99 0.02 9.69
C ALA A 223 4.18 0.94 9.92
N ILE A 224 4.72 0.86 11.13
CA ILE A 224 6.04 1.35 11.49
C ILE A 224 6.93 0.16 11.82
N TYR A 225 8.16 0.17 11.34
CA TYR A 225 9.17 -0.79 11.78
C TYR A 225 9.80 -0.27 13.07
N THR A 226 9.28 -0.72 14.22
CA THR A 226 9.72 -0.24 15.53
C THR A 226 9.60 -1.32 16.60
N GLN A 227 10.53 -1.30 17.56
CA GLN A 227 10.47 -2.12 18.77
C GLN A 227 9.73 -1.43 19.92
N SER A 228 9.52 -0.12 19.84
CA SER A 228 8.97 0.72 20.93
C SER A 228 7.55 1.23 20.68
N GLY A 229 6.96 0.99 19.50
CA GLY A 229 5.58 1.38 19.16
C GLY A 229 5.38 2.83 18.68
N GLY A 230 6.46 3.64 18.59
CA GLY A 230 6.42 5.00 18.04
C GLY A 230 7.21 5.13 16.75
N SER A 231 6.97 6.21 15.98
CA SER A 231 7.71 6.48 14.74
C SER A 231 9.21 6.62 15.01
N THR A 232 10.02 5.81 14.32
CA THR A 232 11.49 5.86 14.34
C THR A 232 12.07 6.42 13.05
N GLY A 233 11.23 7.07 12.20
CA GLY A 233 11.63 7.50 10.86
C GLY A 233 11.58 6.38 9.81
N ILE A 234 10.96 5.25 10.12
CA ILE A 234 10.73 4.14 9.19
C ILE A 234 9.24 3.86 9.14
N GLY A 235 8.54 4.59 8.29
CA GLY A 235 7.13 4.36 7.94
C GLY A 235 7.04 3.52 6.68
N LEU A 236 5.99 2.71 6.59
CA LEU A 236 5.71 1.82 5.48
C LEU A 236 4.31 2.07 4.92
N ALA A 237 4.20 2.04 3.60
CA ALA A 237 2.91 2.14 2.91
C ALA A 237 2.81 1.07 1.82
N ILE A 238 1.63 0.51 1.65
CA ILE A 238 1.28 -0.44 0.58
C ILE A 238 1.07 0.35 -0.71
N PRO A 239 1.78 0.08 -1.81
CA PRO A 239 1.63 0.82 -3.06
C PRO A 239 0.21 0.77 -3.62
N THR A 240 -0.21 1.86 -4.26
CA THR A 240 -1.58 2.03 -4.79
C THR A 240 -1.94 0.99 -5.85
N ASP A 241 -0.99 0.56 -6.70
CA ASP A 241 -1.22 -0.48 -7.71
C ASP A 241 -1.60 -1.82 -7.08
N LEU A 242 -0.90 -2.24 -6.01
CA LEU A 242 -1.25 -3.43 -5.25
C LEU A 242 -2.61 -3.27 -4.54
N ALA A 243 -2.84 -2.09 -3.93
CA ALA A 243 -4.08 -1.83 -3.19
C ALA A 243 -5.31 -1.86 -4.10
N LEU A 244 -5.27 -1.21 -5.26
CA LEU A 244 -6.37 -1.19 -6.22
C LEU A 244 -6.61 -2.55 -6.88
N ARG A 245 -5.54 -3.31 -7.18
CA ARG A 245 -5.67 -4.67 -7.69
C ARG A 245 -6.36 -5.57 -6.67
N THR A 246 -5.90 -5.56 -5.42
CA THR A 246 -6.52 -6.33 -4.33
C THR A 246 -7.97 -5.93 -4.13
N MET A 247 -8.29 -4.63 -4.16
CA MET A 247 -9.67 -4.13 -4.08
C MET A 247 -10.53 -4.67 -5.23
N SER A 248 -10.05 -4.60 -6.48
CA SER A 248 -10.79 -5.13 -7.64
C SER A 248 -11.09 -6.61 -7.51
N ASP A 249 -10.11 -7.39 -7.03
CA ASP A 249 -10.28 -8.82 -6.82
C ASP A 249 -11.30 -9.12 -5.70
N LEU A 250 -11.21 -8.39 -4.56
CA LEU A 250 -12.13 -8.55 -3.44
C LEU A 250 -13.58 -8.19 -3.83
N ILE A 251 -13.78 -7.14 -4.62
CA ILE A 251 -15.11 -6.75 -5.12
C ILE A 251 -15.66 -7.79 -6.10
N SER A 252 -14.83 -8.26 -7.03
CA SER A 252 -15.30 -9.12 -8.13
C SER A 252 -15.40 -10.58 -7.76
N TYR A 253 -14.53 -11.07 -6.88
CA TYR A 253 -14.37 -12.51 -6.60
C TYR A 253 -14.45 -12.84 -5.10
N GLY A 254 -14.59 -11.85 -4.22
CA GLY A 254 -14.58 -12.04 -2.76
C GLY A 254 -13.23 -12.46 -2.19
N ARG A 255 -12.19 -12.57 -3.01
CA ARG A 255 -10.82 -12.98 -2.63
C ARG A 255 -9.80 -12.48 -3.61
N PRO A 256 -8.53 -12.24 -3.20
CA PRO A 256 -7.48 -11.87 -4.14
C PRO A 256 -7.12 -13.04 -5.07
N LEU A 257 -6.90 -12.72 -6.35
CA LEU A 257 -6.44 -13.68 -7.35
C LEU A 257 -4.92 -13.59 -7.46
N ARG A 258 -4.23 -14.60 -6.94
CA ARG A 258 -2.76 -14.67 -6.96
C ARG A 258 -2.28 -15.80 -7.84
N GLY A 259 -1.36 -15.46 -8.73
CA GLY A 259 -0.67 -16.46 -9.53
C GLY A 259 0.22 -17.35 -8.66
N TRP A 260 0.34 -18.60 -9.07
CA TRP A 260 1.15 -19.60 -8.42
C TRP A 260 1.75 -20.58 -9.42
N LEU A 261 3.03 -20.88 -9.27
CA LEU A 261 3.72 -21.87 -10.06
C LEU A 261 4.04 -23.16 -9.30
N GLY A 262 4.01 -23.11 -7.97
CA GLY A 262 4.37 -24.26 -7.14
C GLY A 262 5.87 -24.50 -7.10
N ILE A 263 6.67 -23.45 -6.96
CA ILE A 263 8.12 -23.51 -6.80
C ILE A 263 8.54 -22.86 -5.49
N GLU A 264 9.61 -23.40 -4.88
CA GLU A 264 10.40 -22.69 -3.88
C GLU A 264 11.75 -22.34 -4.50
N VAL A 265 12.23 -21.14 -4.20
CA VAL A 265 13.48 -20.64 -4.79
C VAL A 265 14.38 -20.02 -3.74
N GLN A 266 15.68 -20.03 -4.00
CA GLN A 266 16.70 -19.35 -3.20
C GLN A 266 17.59 -18.51 -4.13
N PRO A 267 18.14 -17.37 -3.66
CA PRO A 267 19.13 -16.62 -4.44
C PRO A 267 20.32 -17.49 -4.81
N VAL A 268 20.77 -17.41 -6.05
CA VAL A 268 22.06 -17.95 -6.46
C VAL A 268 23.14 -17.03 -5.92
N GLY A 269 24.16 -17.56 -5.25
CA GLY A 269 25.15 -16.79 -4.48
C GLY A 269 25.75 -15.56 -5.18
N VAL A 270 26.51 -14.77 -4.43
CA VAL A 270 27.04 -13.45 -4.82
C VAL A 270 27.66 -13.46 -6.22
N GLY A 271 27.15 -12.61 -7.12
CA GLY A 271 27.68 -12.41 -8.48
C GLY A 271 26.90 -13.12 -9.60
N THR A 272 25.87 -13.89 -9.31
CA THR A 272 25.00 -14.52 -10.32
C THR A 272 23.58 -13.96 -10.20
N ASN A 273 23.09 -13.34 -11.27
CA ASN A 273 21.70 -12.88 -11.33
C ASN A 273 20.76 -14.07 -11.54
N GLY A 274 19.84 -14.30 -10.61
CA GLY A 274 18.84 -15.34 -10.73
C GLY A 274 18.55 -16.05 -9.42
N VAL A 275 17.60 -16.98 -9.47
CA VAL A 275 17.20 -17.80 -8.33
C VAL A 275 17.19 -19.27 -8.72
N ILE A 276 17.66 -20.15 -7.83
CA ILE A 276 17.65 -21.60 -8.03
C ILE A 276 16.37 -22.20 -7.45
N ILE A 277 15.73 -23.11 -8.20
CA ILE A 277 14.60 -23.89 -7.71
C ILE A 277 15.08 -24.92 -6.70
N THR A 278 14.59 -24.86 -5.47
CA THR A 278 14.93 -25.76 -4.38
C THR A 278 13.85 -26.81 -4.09
N ALA A 279 12.58 -26.49 -4.41
CA ALA A 279 11.47 -27.43 -4.32
C ALA A 279 10.41 -27.17 -5.40
N LEU A 280 9.66 -28.23 -5.74
CA LEU A 280 8.51 -28.18 -6.64
C LEU A 280 7.32 -28.84 -5.96
N ALA A 281 6.16 -28.17 -6.07
CA ALA A 281 4.90 -28.75 -5.63
C ALA A 281 4.50 -29.88 -6.60
N SER A 282 4.20 -31.05 -6.05
CA SER A 282 3.74 -32.21 -6.84
C SER A 282 2.47 -31.85 -7.63
N SER A 283 2.46 -32.19 -8.92
CA SER A 283 1.39 -31.86 -9.88
C SER A 283 1.14 -30.35 -10.03
N GLY A 284 2.08 -29.51 -9.60
CA GLY A 284 2.02 -28.05 -9.78
C GLY A 284 2.28 -27.63 -11.24
N PRO A 285 1.97 -26.37 -11.58
CA PRO A 285 2.20 -25.85 -12.93
C PRO A 285 3.64 -25.96 -13.40
N ALA A 286 4.59 -25.63 -12.52
CA ALA A 286 6.04 -25.70 -12.83
C ALA A 286 6.49 -27.13 -13.14
N GLU A 287 6.09 -28.11 -12.33
CA GLU A 287 6.42 -29.51 -12.55
C GLU A 287 5.83 -30.02 -13.87
N LYS A 288 4.54 -29.70 -14.14
CA LYS A 288 3.86 -30.08 -15.39
C LYS A 288 4.52 -29.47 -16.63
N ALA A 289 5.08 -28.27 -16.50
CA ALA A 289 5.79 -27.59 -17.57
C ALA A 289 7.21 -28.13 -17.77
N GLY A 290 7.70 -29.02 -16.89
CA GLY A 290 9.02 -29.63 -17.00
C GLY A 290 10.14 -28.83 -16.33
N LEU A 291 9.81 -27.87 -15.45
CA LEU A 291 10.80 -27.26 -14.55
C LEU A 291 11.33 -28.32 -13.59
N LYS A 292 12.58 -28.21 -13.16
CA LYS A 292 13.26 -29.16 -12.29
C LYS A 292 13.93 -28.46 -11.12
N ILE A 293 14.09 -29.16 -10.02
CA ILE A 293 14.96 -28.73 -8.92
C ILE A 293 16.39 -28.59 -9.46
N GLY A 294 17.03 -27.47 -9.13
CA GLY A 294 18.36 -27.10 -9.63
C GLY A 294 18.33 -26.19 -10.87
N ASP A 295 17.17 -25.95 -11.49
CA ASP A 295 17.05 -24.93 -12.55
C ASP A 295 17.29 -23.53 -11.96
N ILE A 296 18.07 -22.70 -12.67
CA ILE A 296 18.32 -21.32 -12.30
C ILE A 296 17.45 -20.41 -13.16
N LEU A 297 16.45 -19.78 -12.57
CA LEU A 297 15.58 -18.84 -13.25
C LEU A 297 16.28 -17.49 -13.43
N ILE A 298 16.36 -16.99 -14.67
CA ILE A 298 17.05 -15.76 -15.03
C ILE A 298 16.06 -14.61 -15.25
N ASN A 299 14.99 -14.87 -16.00
CA ASN A 299 13.91 -13.91 -16.19
C ASN A 299 12.55 -14.57 -16.41
N ILE A 300 11.48 -13.80 -16.18
CA ILE A 300 10.09 -14.17 -16.41
C ILE A 300 9.48 -13.08 -17.26
N ASN A 301 8.92 -13.44 -18.43
CA ASN A 301 8.36 -12.50 -19.42
C ASN A 301 9.34 -11.37 -19.83
N GLY A 302 10.64 -11.63 -19.81
CA GLY A 302 11.69 -10.67 -20.13
C GLY A 302 12.15 -9.79 -18.96
N GLU A 303 11.46 -9.84 -17.81
CA GLU A 303 11.88 -9.14 -16.60
C GLU A 303 12.85 -10.02 -15.79
N GLN A 304 13.96 -9.43 -15.35
CA GLN A 304 14.98 -10.16 -14.59
C GLN A 304 14.46 -10.57 -13.21
N VAL A 305 14.73 -11.82 -12.86
CA VAL A 305 14.51 -12.38 -11.53
C VAL A 305 15.80 -12.19 -10.73
N GLY A 306 16.07 -10.97 -10.28
CA GLY A 306 17.30 -10.64 -9.56
C GLY A 306 17.41 -11.38 -8.22
N ASP A 307 16.29 -11.59 -7.56
CA ASP A 307 16.14 -12.35 -6.31
C ASP A 307 14.79 -13.08 -6.29
N GLY A 308 14.59 -13.90 -5.27
CA GLY A 308 13.33 -14.66 -5.12
C GLY A 308 12.11 -13.79 -4.95
N HIS A 309 12.28 -12.58 -4.43
CA HIS A 309 11.17 -11.63 -4.24
C HIS A 309 10.69 -11.02 -5.57
N ALA A 310 11.62 -10.59 -6.44
CA ALA A 310 11.28 -10.10 -7.77
C ALA A 310 10.51 -11.16 -8.58
N GLY A 311 10.98 -12.41 -8.56
CA GLY A 311 10.29 -13.54 -9.21
C GLY A 311 8.91 -13.82 -8.60
N MET A 312 8.81 -13.81 -7.28
CA MET A 312 7.53 -14.00 -6.58
C MET A 312 6.54 -12.90 -6.95
N LYS A 313 6.97 -11.62 -6.98
CA LYS A 313 6.14 -10.49 -7.39
C LYS A 313 5.58 -10.70 -8.80
N LEU A 314 6.44 -11.04 -9.77
CA LEU A 314 6.03 -11.27 -11.16
C LEU A 314 4.95 -12.36 -11.26
N ILE A 315 5.16 -13.50 -10.61
CA ILE A 315 4.20 -14.61 -10.64
C ILE A 315 2.91 -14.24 -9.90
N THR A 316 2.99 -13.65 -8.72
CA THR A 316 1.82 -13.27 -7.92
C THR A 316 0.95 -12.24 -8.64
N TYR A 317 1.56 -11.34 -9.44
CA TYR A 317 0.85 -10.34 -10.22
C TYR A 317 0.32 -10.86 -11.57
N THR A 318 0.75 -12.03 -12.01
CA THR A 318 0.19 -12.70 -13.18
C THR A 318 -1.15 -13.32 -12.82
N ARG A 319 -2.17 -13.13 -13.66
CA ARG A 319 -3.50 -13.70 -13.40
C ARG A 319 -3.46 -15.23 -13.55
N PRO A 320 -4.16 -15.98 -12.67
CA PRO A 320 -4.37 -17.41 -12.91
C PRO A 320 -5.02 -17.64 -14.29
N GLY A 321 -4.49 -18.61 -15.04
CA GLY A 321 -4.85 -18.88 -16.42
C GLY A 321 -3.98 -18.19 -17.46
N GLU A 322 -3.22 -17.15 -17.09
CA GLU A 322 -2.24 -16.53 -18.00
C GLU A 322 -0.97 -17.38 -18.11
N ARG A 323 -0.31 -17.28 -19.25
CA ARG A 323 0.96 -17.99 -19.50
C ARG A 323 2.14 -17.05 -19.24
N VAL A 324 3.19 -17.62 -18.65
CA VAL A 324 4.46 -16.95 -18.45
C VAL A 324 5.56 -17.68 -19.20
N LYS A 325 6.48 -16.91 -19.76
CA LYS A 325 7.70 -17.40 -20.41
C LYS A 325 8.85 -17.24 -19.44
N ILE A 326 9.48 -18.37 -19.08
CA ILE A 326 10.57 -18.45 -18.10
C ILE A 326 11.85 -18.80 -18.86
N ASN A 327 12.84 -17.92 -18.80
CA ASN A 327 14.20 -18.24 -19.25
C ASN A 327 15.04 -18.67 -18.07
N LEU A 328 15.72 -19.80 -18.22
CA LEU A 328 16.45 -20.44 -17.15
C LEU A 328 17.76 -21.08 -17.67
N LEU A 329 18.64 -21.43 -16.74
CA LEU A 329 19.77 -22.30 -17.00
C LEU A 329 19.52 -23.64 -16.32
N ARG A 330 19.69 -24.73 -17.08
CA ARG A 330 19.73 -26.11 -16.57
C ARG A 330 21.15 -26.66 -16.69
N GLY A 331 21.88 -26.68 -15.58
CA GLY A 331 23.33 -26.73 -15.66
C GLY A 331 23.90 -25.51 -16.33
N GLU A 332 24.59 -25.65 -17.46
CA GLU A 332 25.13 -24.54 -18.27
C GLU A 332 24.28 -24.24 -19.52
N GLU A 333 23.25 -25.03 -19.78
CA GLU A 333 22.42 -24.89 -20.99
C GLU A 333 21.28 -23.89 -20.79
N PRO A 334 21.16 -22.84 -21.62
CA PRO A 334 20.05 -21.94 -21.60
C PRO A 334 18.78 -22.59 -22.15
N MET A 335 17.68 -22.47 -21.42
CA MET A 335 16.39 -23.03 -21.80
C MET A 335 15.29 -21.97 -21.64
N THR A 336 14.21 -22.17 -22.40
CA THR A 336 12.98 -21.41 -22.24
C THR A 336 11.83 -22.37 -22.03
N ILE A 337 11.05 -22.16 -20.98
CA ILE A 337 9.86 -22.94 -20.65
C ILE A 337 8.67 -21.98 -20.55
N GLU A 338 7.56 -22.35 -21.16
CA GLU A 338 6.29 -21.66 -20.99
C GLU A 338 5.37 -22.48 -20.11
N THR A 339 4.74 -21.82 -19.14
CA THR A 339 3.79 -22.47 -18.25
C THR A 339 2.59 -21.59 -17.98
N GLU A 340 1.45 -22.19 -17.73
CA GLU A 340 0.27 -21.49 -17.25
C GLU A 340 0.39 -21.28 -15.75
N VAL A 341 0.06 -20.08 -15.31
CA VAL A 341 0.02 -19.73 -13.90
C VAL A 341 -1.29 -20.23 -13.30
N ALA A 342 -1.24 -21.07 -12.30
CA ALA A 342 -2.43 -21.53 -11.58
C ALA A 342 -2.84 -20.55 -10.48
N MET A 343 -4.03 -20.75 -9.94
CA MET A 343 -4.43 -20.08 -8.72
C MET A 343 -3.69 -20.71 -7.54
N ARG A 344 -3.21 -19.86 -6.62
CA ARG A 344 -2.60 -20.35 -5.39
C ARG A 344 -3.62 -21.19 -4.59
N PRO A 345 -3.29 -22.42 -4.19
CA PRO A 345 -4.14 -23.22 -3.31
C PRO A 345 -4.39 -22.45 -2.00
N ASN A 346 -5.61 -22.54 -1.48
CA ASN A 346 -5.90 -22.04 -0.14
C ASN A 346 -5.10 -22.88 0.87
N SER A 347 -4.32 -22.24 1.69
CA SER A 347 -3.58 -22.88 2.79
C SER A 347 -4.52 -23.19 3.95
#